data_5393198dfb79cf6c0c59564190c94a9e
#
_entry.id   5393198dfb79cf6c0c59564190c94a9e
#
_cell.length_a   1.000
_cell.length_b   1.000
_cell.length_c   1.000
_cell.angle_alpha   90.00
_cell.angle_beta   90.00
_cell.angle_gamma   90.00
#
_symmetry.space_group_name_H-M   'P 1'
#
loop_
_entity.id
_entity.type
_entity.pdbx_description
1 polymer ?
#
loop_
_entity_poly.entity_id
_entity_poly.type
_entity_poly.pdbx_seq_one_letter_code
_entity_poly.pdbx_strand_id
1 'polypeptide(L)'
;MTGGHGADAVRSFYETWFIGHWPEDAKITLVSRTVGESQLVDELILSFTHDCEMPAILPGIKPTWRKVAVPTVVMVGFDQGNKITHEHIYWDQATMLVQLGLLDPSALPVAGAEQTARLIDLIPK
;
A
#
# COMPACT_ATOMS: atom_id res chain seq x y z
N MET A 1 1.46 -2.31 -8.65
CA MET A 1 2.69 -1.50 -8.67
C MET A 1 3.90 -2.41 -8.56
N THR A 2 4.96 -2.10 -9.25
CA THR A 2 6.24 -2.83 -9.16
C THR A 2 7.36 -1.83 -8.90
N GLY A 3 8.26 -2.16 -7.96
CA GLY A 3 9.42 -1.36 -7.61
C GLY A 3 10.64 -1.59 -8.52
N GLY A 4 10.43 -2.25 -9.67
CA GLY A 4 11.51 -2.61 -10.57
C GLY A 4 12.10 -3.99 -10.27
N HIS A 5 13.13 -4.37 -11.03
CA HIS A 5 13.80 -5.66 -10.91
C HIS A 5 15.27 -5.47 -10.52
N GLY A 6 15.69 -6.15 -9.45
CA GLY A 6 17.03 -6.03 -8.88
C GLY A 6 17.12 -4.95 -7.79
N ALA A 7 18.16 -5.05 -6.94
CA ALA A 7 18.33 -4.19 -5.77
C ALA A 7 18.45 -2.69 -6.12
N ASP A 8 19.18 -2.37 -7.18
CA ASP A 8 19.39 -0.97 -7.58
C ASP A 8 18.10 -0.34 -8.12
N ALA A 9 17.30 -1.09 -8.90
CA ALA A 9 16.01 -0.61 -9.41
C ALA A 9 15.01 -0.39 -8.27
N VAL A 10 14.94 -1.30 -7.30
CA VAL A 10 14.08 -1.17 -6.12
C VAL A 10 14.50 0.04 -5.28
N ARG A 11 15.80 0.21 -5.05
CA ARG A 11 16.31 1.38 -4.31
C ARG A 11 15.96 2.69 -5.01
N SER A 12 16.22 2.79 -6.31
CA SER A 12 15.90 3.97 -7.11
C SER A 12 14.40 4.29 -7.09
N PHE A 13 13.54 3.26 -7.15
CA PHE A 13 12.10 3.43 -7.05
C PHE A 13 11.70 4.05 -5.70
N TYR A 14 12.23 3.54 -4.58
CA TYR A 14 11.94 4.09 -3.25
C TYR A 14 12.46 5.51 -3.07
N GLU A 15 13.69 5.78 -3.51
CA GLU A 15 14.31 7.12 -3.43
C GLU A 15 13.54 8.16 -4.24
N THR A 16 13.04 7.78 -5.41
CA THR A 16 12.35 8.70 -6.32
C THR A 16 10.90 8.95 -5.91
N TRP A 17 10.19 7.91 -5.46
CA TRP A 17 8.73 7.94 -5.35
C TRP A 17 8.19 7.87 -3.93
N PHE A 18 8.96 7.34 -2.99
CA PHE A 18 8.50 7.16 -1.60
C PHE A 18 9.21 8.07 -0.61
N ILE A 19 10.53 8.09 -0.58
CA ILE A 19 11.28 8.86 0.40
C ILE A 19 11.02 10.36 0.20
N GLY A 20 10.55 11.05 1.26
CA GLY A 20 10.14 12.45 1.19
C GLY A 20 8.74 12.70 0.63
N HIS A 21 8.02 11.66 0.20
CA HIS A 21 6.68 11.73 -0.38
C HIS A 21 5.70 10.80 0.35
N TRP A 22 5.83 10.70 1.67
CA TRP A 22 5.06 9.78 2.48
C TRP A 22 4.56 10.47 3.74
N PRO A 23 3.28 10.28 4.15
CA PRO A 23 2.75 10.88 5.36
C PRO A 23 3.51 10.42 6.61
N GLU A 24 3.70 11.34 7.57
CA GLU A 24 4.42 11.04 8.81
C GLU A 24 3.71 9.99 9.68
N ASP A 25 2.38 9.97 9.66
CA ASP A 25 1.57 9.03 10.43
C ASP A 25 1.31 7.70 9.71
N ALA A 26 1.95 7.47 8.57
CA ALA A 26 1.78 6.22 7.81
C ALA A 26 2.14 5.01 8.67
N LYS A 27 1.22 4.06 8.73
CA LYS A 27 1.34 2.87 9.55
C LYS A 27 1.01 1.63 8.72
N ILE A 28 1.82 0.60 8.92
CA ILE A 28 1.59 -0.73 8.35
C ILE A 28 1.18 -1.68 9.48
N THR A 29 0.03 -2.31 9.34
CA THR A 29 -0.44 -3.36 10.25
C THR A 29 -0.43 -4.67 9.50
N LEU A 30 0.46 -5.59 9.89
CA LEU A 30 0.56 -6.91 9.28
C LEU A 30 -0.64 -7.76 9.69
N VAL A 31 -1.35 -8.32 8.71
CA VAL A 31 -2.45 -9.26 8.91
C VAL A 31 -1.96 -10.70 8.84
N SER A 32 -1.22 -11.03 7.78
CA SER A 32 -0.65 -12.37 7.62
C SER A 32 0.62 -12.32 6.77
N ARG A 33 1.47 -13.33 6.94
CA ARG A 33 2.68 -13.48 6.13
C ARG A 33 2.85 -14.93 5.72
N THR A 34 3.11 -15.16 4.44
CA THR A 34 3.45 -16.47 3.88
C THR A 34 4.85 -16.40 3.30
N VAL A 35 5.72 -17.33 3.71
CA VAL A 35 7.12 -17.37 3.28
C VAL A 35 7.37 -18.61 2.45
N GLY A 36 7.87 -18.42 1.22
CA GLY A 36 8.35 -19.47 0.33
C GLY A 36 9.88 -19.49 0.27
N GLU A 37 10.45 -20.31 -0.61
CA GLU A 37 11.91 -20.42 -0.76
C GLU A 37 12.58 -19.15 -1.27
N SER A 38 11.93 -18.44 -2.20
CA SER A 38 12.48 -17.25 -2.86
C SER A 38 11.54 -16.05 -2.86
N GLN A 39 10.41 -16.16 -2.16
CA GLN A 39 9.40 -15.13 -2.14
C GLN A 39 8.60 -15.18 -0.84
N LEU A 40 8.21 -14.01 -0.35
CA LEU A 40 7.21 -13.88 0.70
C LEU A 40 6.03 -13.04 0.22
N VAL A 41 4.88 -13.24 0.84
CA VAL A 41 3.67 -12.46 0.60
C VAL A 41 3.17 -11.95 1.93
N ASP A 42 3.03 -10.64 2.04
CA ASP A 42 2.42 -9.97 3.19
C ASP A 42 1.03 -9.47 2.82
N GLU A 43 0.06 -9.84 3.63
CA GLU A 43 -1.24 -9.19 3.68
C GLU A 43 -1.20 -8.17 4.81
N LEU A 44 -1.45 -6.92 4.51
CA LEU A 44 -1.32 -5.84 5.48
C LEU A 44 -2.40 -4.76 5.29
N ILE A 45 -2.53 -3.91 6.27
CA ILE A 45 -3.33 -2.69 6.18
C ILE A 45 -2.38 -1.51 6.19
N LEU A 46 -2.45 -0.70 5.15
CA LEU A 46 -1.77 0.58 5.07
C LEU A 46 -2.75 1.67 5.52
N SER A 47 -2.37 2.45 6.52
CA SER A 47 -3.18 3.57 7.00
C SER A 47 -2.35 4.84 7.12
N PHE A 48 -2.95 5.97 6.76
CA PHE A 48 -2.29 7.28 6.81
C PHE A 48 -3.31 8.41 6.76
N THR A 49 -2.88 9.60 7.14
CA THR A 49 -3.56 10.85 6.81
C THR A 49 -2.91 11.44 5.55
N HIS A 50 -3.71 11.74 4.53
CA HIS A 50 -3.21 12.30 3.26
C HIS A 50 -2.84 13.78 3.44
N ASP A 51 -1.67 14.03 4.02
CA ASP A 51 -1.16 15.36 4.38
C ASP A 51 -0.07 15.88 3.42
N CYS A 52 0.33 15.08 2.44
CA CYS A 52 1.32 15.45 1.43
C CYS A 52 0.99 14.82 0.08
N GLU A 53 1.61 15.31 -0.98
CA GLU A 53 1.52 14.68 -2.29
C GLU A 53 2.25 13.33 -2.27
N MET A 54 1.59 12.31 -2.82
CA MET A 54 2.08 10.93 -2.84
C MET A 54 2.15 10.41 -4.29
N PRO A 55 3.14 10.84 -5.06
CA PRO A 55 3.17 10.60 -6.51
C PRO A 55 3.19 9.12 -6.91
N ALA A 56 3.66 8.23 -6.03
CA ALA A 56 3.68 6.79 -6.31
C ALA A 56 2.27 6.18 -6.37
N ILE A 57 1.35 6.63 -5.52
CA ILE A 57 0.03 6.01 -5.40
C ILE A 57 -1.14 6.97 -5.68
N LEU A 58 -0.91 8.27 -5.55
CA LEU A 58 -1.91 9.33 -5.77
C LEU A 58 -1.34 10.44 -6.64
N PRO A 59 -0.86 10.14 -7.87
CA PRO A 59 -0.23 11.15 -8.72
C PRO A 59 -1.20 12.29 -9.07
N GLY A 60 -0.73 13.53 -8.89
CA GLY A 60 -1.51 14.72 -9.21
C GLY A 60 -2.59 15.09 -8.20
N ILE A 61 -2.71 14.36 -7.11
CA ILE A 61 -3.70 14.62 -6.06
C ILE A 61 -3.06 15.47 -4.95
N LYS A 62 -3.62 16.65 -4.72
CA LYS A 62 -3.20 17.50 -3.61
C LYS A 62 -3.69 16.95 -2.27
N PRO A 63 -3.02 17.29 -1.15
CA PRO A 63 -3.42 16.83 0.17
C PRO A 63 -4.90 17.07 0.45
N THR A 64 -5.61 16.01 0.84
CA THR A 64 -7.04 16.07 1.20
C THR A 64 -7.25 16.16 2.71
N TRP A 65 -6.22 15.89 3.51
CA TRP A 65 -6.25 15.82 4.97
C TRP A 65 -7.21 14.78 5.52
N ARG A 66 -7.60 13.82 4.70
CA ARG A 66 -8.47 12.71 5.08
C ARG A 66 -7.66 11.49 5.45
N LYS A 67 -8.24 10.68 6.34
CA LYS A 67 -7.65 9.40 6.76
C LYS A 67 -8.03 8.31 5.80
N VAL A 68 -7.05 7.46 5.49
CA VAL A 68 -7.20 6.30 4.62
C VAL A 68 -6.72 5.06 5.36
N ALA A 69 -7.44 3.96 5.21
CA ALA A 69 -6.97 2.64 5.61
C ALA A 69 -7.37 1.64 4.52
N VAL A 70 -6.39 0.99 3.91
CA VAL A 70 -6.61 0.14 2.74
C VAL A 70 -5.89 -1.20 2.89
N PRO A 71 -6.58 -2.34 2.64
CA PRO A 71 -5.93 -3.63 2.54
C PRO A 71 -4.94 -3.63 1.37
N THR A 72 -3.77 -4.17 1.62
CA THR A 72 -2.66 -4.16 0.67
C THR A 72 -1.96 -5.51 0.70
N VAL A 73 -1.57 -6.00 -0.46
CA VAL A 73 -0.76 -7.20 -0.60
C VAL A 73 0.60 -6.82 -1.17
N VAL A 74 1.66 -7.24 -0.50
CA VAL A 74 3.04 -7.00 -0.93
C VAL A 74 3.72 -8.34 -1.17
N MET A 75 4.25 -8.52 -2.37
CA MET A 75 5.05 -9.69 -2.75
C MET A 75 6.49 -9.27 -2.86
N VAL A 76 7.37 -9.90 -2.09
CA VAL A 76 8.81 -9.61 -2.07
C VAL A 76 9.58 -10.85 -2.49
N GLY A 77 10.31 -10.75 -3.59
CA GLY A 77 11.25 -11.77 -4.02
C GLY A 77 12.63 -11.53 -3.42
N PHE A 78 13.36 -12.60 -3.12
CA PHE A 78 14.72 -12.53 -2.59
C PHE A 78 15.60 -13.64 -3.15
N ASP A 79 16.90 -13.39 -3.19
CA ASP A 79 17.90 -14.35 -3.66
C ASP A 79 18.45 -15.21 -2.50
N GLN A 80 19.40 -16.09 -2.81
CA GLN A 80 20.05 -16.96 -1.83
C GLN A 80 20.80 -16.21 -0.74
N GLY A 81 21.22 -14.96 -1.01
CA GLY A 81 21.83 -14.05 -0.04
C GLY A 81 20.83 -13.23 0.76
N ASN A 82 19.54 -13.53 0.67
CA ASN A 82 18.43 -12.78 1.28
C ASN A 82 18.35 -11.31 0.83
N LYS A 83 18.82 -11.01 -0.37
CA LYS A 83 18.66 -9.69 -0.97
C LYS A 83 17.40 -9.63 -1.80
N ILE A 84 16.71 -8.49 -1.73
CA ILE A 84 15.47 -8.26 -2.49
C ILE A 84 15.80 -8.22 -3.97
N THR A 85 15.09 -9.05 -4.74
CA THR A 85 15.18 -9.10 -6.21
C THR A 85 14.07 -8.34 -6.90
N HIS A 86 12.89 -8.33 -6.31
CA HIS A 86 11.73 -7.60 -6.83
C HIS A 86 10.70 -7.39 -5.73
N GLU A 87 9.80 -6.44 -5.96
CA GLU A 87 8.68 -6.15 -5.07
C GLU A 87 7.46 -5.76 -5.90
N HIS A 88 6.31 -6.37 -5.60
CA HIS A 88 5.03 -6.02 -6.21
C HIS A 88 4.04 -5.64 -5.12
N ILE A 89 3.33 -4.54 -5.29
CA ILE A 89 2.37 -4.01 -4.33
C ILE A 89 1.01 -3.89 -5.01
N TYR A 90 -0.02 -4.44 -4.37
CA TYR A 90 -1.39 -4.45 -4.86
C TYR A 90 -2.33 -3.86 -3.83
N TRP A 91 -3.21 -2.97 -4.25
CA TRP A 91 -4.28 -2.42 -3.41
C TRP A 91 -5.48 -2.04 -4.29
N ASP A 92 -6.60 -1.75 -3.64
CA ASP A 92 -7.80 -1.25 -4.32
C ASP A 92 -7.77 0.29 -4.36
N GLN A 93 -7.48 0.85 -5.53
CA GLN A 93 -7.41 2.29 -5.71
C GLN A 93 -8.78 2.96 -5.55
N ALA A 94 -9.86 2.31 -5.96
CA ALA A 94 -11.21 2.85 -5.80
C ALA A 94 -11.55 3.05 -4.33
N THR A 95 -11.26 2.06 -3.49
CA THR A 95 -11.43 2.14 -2.03
C THR A 95 -10.66 3.33 -1.43
N MET A 96 -9.45 3.56 -1.88
CA MET A 96 -8.64 4.71 -1.45
C MET A 96 -9.28 6.03 -1.87
N LEU A 97 -9.70 6.16 -3.13
CA LEU A 97 -10.32 7.37 -3.66
C LEU A 97 -11.66 7.68 -3.00
N VAL A 98 -12.44 6.66 -2.64
CA VAL A 98 -13.68 6.84 -1.87
C VAL A 98 -13.39 7.47 -0.52
N GLN A 99 -12.40 6.97 0.21
CA GLN A 99 -12.02 7.48 1.53
C GLN A 99 -11.46 8.90 1.48
N LEU A 100 -10.83 9.26 0.37
CA LEU A 100 -10.33 10.62 0.13
C LEU A 100 -11.43 11.61 -0.28
N GLY A 101 -12.65 11.13 -0.51
CA GLY A 101 -13.76 11.96 -0.97
C GLY A 101 -13.68 12.35 -2.44
N LEU A 102 -12.88 11.62 -3.22
CA LEU A 102 -12.65 11.90 -4.65
C LEU A 102 -13.48 11.00 -5.57
N LEU A 103 -14.09 9.96 -5.03
CA LEU A 103 -14.95 9.03 -5.76
C LEU A 103 -16.24 8.82 -4.97
N ASP A 104 -17.39 9.04 -5.62
CA ASP A 104 -18.70 8.84 -5.00
C ASP A 104 -19.10 7.37 -5.08
N PRO A 105 -19.21 6.65 -3.94
CA PRO A 105 -19.57 5.24 -3.94
C PRO A 105 -21.06 4.99 -4.24
N SER A 106 -21.92 6.01 -4.17
CA SER A 106 -23.36 5.86 -4.43
C SER A 106 -23.67 5.57 -5.90
N ALA A 107 -22.79 5.97 -6.81
CA ALA A 107 -22.97 5.83 -8.26
C ALA A 107 -22.23 4.63 -8.86
N LEU A 108 -21.38 3.95 -8.10
CA LEU A 108 -20.48 2.89 -8.59
C LEU A 108 -20.42 1.72 -7.60
N PRO A 109 -20.22 0.49 -8.08
CA PRO A 109 -20.06 -0.68 -7.23
C PRO A 109 -18.65 -0.73 -6.61
N VAL A 110 -18.32 0.22 -5.76
CA VAL A 110 -17.02 0.36 -5.09
C VAL A 110 -17.21 0.41 -3.58
N ALA A 111 -16.18 0.00 -2.84
CA ALA A 111 -16.17 0.02 -1.38
C ALA A 111 -15.32 1.19 -0.86
N GLY A 112 -15.55 1.58 0.38
CA GLY A 112 -14.74 2.53 1.13
C GLY A 112 -14.00 1.85 2.30
N ALA A 113 -14.07 2.44 3.48
CA ALA A 113 -13.36 1.95 4.67
C ALA A 113 -13.91 0.63 5.23
N GLU A 114 -15.10 0.20 4.83
CA GLU A 114 -15.77 -0.99 5.36
C GLU A 114 -15.00 -2.29 5.11
N GLN A 115 -14.25 -2.41 4.01
CA GLN A 115 -13.41 -3.58 3.75
C GLN A 115 -12.27 -3.69 4.77
N THR A 116 -11.62 -2.58 5.08
CA THR A 116 -10.57 -2.55 6.09
C THR A 116 -11.11 -2.87 7.48
N ALA A 117 -12.24 -2.29 7.84
CA ALA A 117 -12.91 -2.58 9.11
C ALA A 117 -13.22 -4.07 9.24
N ARG A 118 -13.75 -4.67 8.19
CA ARG A 118 -14.04 -6.11 8.15
C ARG A 118 -12.78 -6.96 8.32
N LEU A 119 -11.69 -6.59 7.66
CA LEU A 119 -10.43 -7.31 7.75
C LEU A 119 -9.83 -7.21 9.18
N ILE A 120 -9.90 -6.05 9.80
CA ILE A 120 -9.44 -5.84 11.19
C ILE A 120 -10.17 -6.79 12.15
N ASP A 121 -11.49 -6.96 11.97
CA ASP A 121 -12.31 -7.84 12.81
C ASP A 121 -11.89 -9.32 12.69
N LEU A 122 -11.25 -9.70 11.60
CA LEU A 122 -10.79 -11.07 11.34
C LEU A 122 -9.37 -11.34 11.85
N ILE A 123 -8.62 -10.32 12.26
CA ILE A 123 -7.28 -10.51 12.81
C ILE A 123 -7.39 -11.18 14.18
N PRO A 124 -6.69 -12.29 14.42
CA PRO A 124 -6.65 -12.93 15.72
C PRO A 124 -6.13 -11.97 16.81
N LYS A 125 -6.81 -11.95 17.93
CA LYS A 125 -6.45 -11.10 19.08
C LYS A 125 -5.55 -11.84 20.06
#